data_d86aa56f7bfe51e31cfe130d688bd22d
#
_entry.id   d86aa56f7bfe51e31cfe130d688bd22d
#
_cell.length_a   1.000
_cell.length_b   1.000
_cell.length_c   1.000
_cell.angle_alpha   90.00
_cell.angle_beta   90.00
_cell.angle_gamma   90.00
#
_symmetry.space_group_name_H-M   'P 1'
#
loop_
_entity.id
_entity.type
_entity.pdbx_description
1 polymer ?
#
loop_
_entity_poly.entity_id
_entity_poly.type
_entity_poly.pdbx_seq_one_letter_code
_entity_poly.pdbx_strand_id
1 'polypeptide(L)'
;MLQNRNREKFIQAILYFAHNTAALGKVKLFKLLYLLDFEHFRQTGRSVTGLEYRAWKMGPVPAELVQEWDELQDDLAAAIRIESRPVIDYERQNVVPKLDFDPSHFSKRELRLLDEVAGRYRDTLSGKMIDVTHAENGAWTKVWANGEGNDRAIPYELAVADDAPNRESVLQAAADYAAIEAAQAA
;
A
#
# COMPACT_ATOMS: atom_id res chain seq x y z
N MET A 1 15.51 1.60 14.32
CA MET A 1 14.42 0.86 15.01
C MET A 1 13.05 1.03 14.32
N LEU A 2 12.61 2.26 13.97
CA LEU A 2 11.32 2.50 13.30
C LEU A 2 11.30 1.96 11.85
N GLN A 3 12.35 2.15 11.07
CA GLN A 3 12.45 1.62 9.70
C GLN A 3 12.31 0.10 9.66
N ASN A 4 12.89 -0.62 10.62
CA ASN A 4 12.74 -2.08 10.71
C ASN A 4 11.28 -2.49 10.99
N ARG A 5 10.57 -1.75 11.86
CA ARG A 5 9.18 -2.02 12.19
C ARG A 5 8.23 -1.78 11.00
N ASN A 6 8.48 -0.76 10.19
CA ASN A 6 7.70 -0.49 8.98
C ASN A 6 7.93 -1.59 7.94
N ARG A 7 9.17 -2.04 7.77
CA ARG A 7 9.52 -3.15 6.88
C ARG A 7 8.83 -4.46 7.29
N GLU A 8 8.79 -4.78 8.57
CA GLU A 8 8.08 -5.94 9.10
C GLU A 8 6.57 -5.84 8.83
N LYS A 9 5.94 -4.69 9.12
CA LYS A 9 4.53 -4.46 8.81
C LYS A 9 4.23 -4.58 7.31
N PHE A 10 5.10 -4.06 6.48
CA PHE A 10 4.97 -4.17 5.02
C PHE A 10 4.95 -5.63 4.56
N ILE A 11 5.92 -6.45 5.01
CA ILE A 11 5.98 -7.88 4.68
C ILE A 11 4.73 -8.59 5.19
N GLN A 12 4.31 -8.33 6.41
CA GLN A 12 3.12 -8.93 7.01
C GLN A 12 1.82 -8.49 6.29
N ALA A 13 1.71 -7.26 5.83
CA ALA A 13 0.57 -6.82 5.01
C ALA A 13 0.51 -7.57 3.67
N ILE A 14 1.65 -7.83 3.02
CA ILE A 14 1.71 -8.67 1.82
C ILE A 14 1.23 -10.09 2.12
N LEU A 15 1.71 -10.71 3.21
CA LEU A 15 1.28 -12.04 3.64
C LEU A 15 -0.23 -12.07 3.91
N TYR A 16 -0.76 -11.07 4.61
CA TYR A 16 -2.20 -10.98 4.86
C TYR A 16 -3.01 -10.98 3.56
N PHE A 17 -2.65 -10.12 2.60
CA PHE A 17 -3.34 -10.07 1.32
C PHE A 17 -3.16 -11.34 0.50
N ALA A 18 -1.99 -11.99 0.57
CA ALA A 18 -1.74 -13.23 -0.14
C ALA A 18 -2.59 -14.40 0.37
N HIS A 19 -2.87 -14.44 1.68
CA HIS A 19 -3.75 -15.45 2.28
C HIS A 19 -5.24 -15.16 2.10
N ASN A 20 -5.63 -13.88 2.03
CA ASN A 20 -7.04 -13.47 2.13
C ASN A 20 -7.65 -12.94 0.83
N THR A 21 -6.87 -12.86 -0.27
CA THR A 21 -7.41 -12.40 -1.56
C THR A 21 -7.12 -13.40 -2.68
N ALA A 22 -8.04 -13.49 -3.63
CA ALA A 22 -7.85 -14.32 -4.82
C ALA A 22 -6.97 -13.62 -5.86
N ALA A 23 -6.19 -14.41 -6.59
CA ALA A 23 -5.42 -13.96 -7.74
C ALA A 23 -4.54 -12.72 -7.48
N LEU A 24 -3.80 -12.75 -6.38
CA LEU A 24 -2.93 -11.64 -5.97
C LEU A 24 -1.73 -11.52 -6.92
N GLY A 25 -1.87 -10.70 -7.97
CA GLY A 25 -0.77 -10.32 -8.84
C GLY A 25 -0.16 -8.98 -8.46
N LYS A 26 0.95 -8.60 -9.14
CA LYS A 26 1.69 -7.34 -8.93
C LYS A 26 0.78 -6.12 -8.81
N VAL A 27 -0.06 -5.88 -9.83
CA VAL A 27 -0.94 -4.70 -9.87
C VAL A 27 -1.93 -4.70 -8.72
N LYS A 28 -2.58 -5.82 -8.44
CA LYS A 28 -3.54 -5.92 -7.34
C LYS A 28 -2.88 -5.67 -5.99
N LEU A 29 -1.72 -6.27 -5.73
CA LEU A 29 -0.98 -6.06 -4.50
C LEU A 29 -0.63 -4.58 -4.28
N PHE A 30 -0.09 -3.91 -5.32
CA PHE A 30 0.26 -2.50 -5.23
C PHE A 30 -0.93 -1.61 -4.84
N LYS A 31 -2.11 -1.90 -5.42
CA LYS A 31 -3.34 -1.15 -5.12
C LYS A 31 -3.86 -1.45 -3.70
N LEU A 32 -3.78 -2.69 -3.23
CA LEU A 32 -4.20 -3.04 -1.88
C LEU A 32 -3.32 -2.37 -0.81
N LEU A 33 -2.00 -2.33 -1.02
CA LEU A 33 -1.07 -1.61 -0.12
C LEU A 33 -1.38 -0.11 -0.10
N TYR A 34 -1.59 0.50 -1.28
CA TYR A 34 -1.97 1.90 -1.37
C TYR A 34 -3.28 2.19 -0.62
N LEU A 35 -4.32 1.40 -0.84
CA LEU A 35 -5.60 1.58 -0.17
C LEU A 35 -5.47 1.42 1.35
N LEU A 36 -4.72 0.42 1.81
CA LEU A 36 -4.45 0.21 3.23
C LEU A 36 -3.83 1.46 3.87
N ASP A 37 -2.76 1.97 3.28
CA ASP A 37 -2.00 3.09 3.84
C ASP A 37 -2.78 4.41 3.77
N PHE A 38 -3.40 4.72 2.63
CA PHE A 38 -4.12 5.98 2.45
C PHE A 38 -5.45 5.99 3.21
N GLU A 39 -6.17 4.88 3.34
CA GLU A 39 -7.36 4.79 4.18
C GLU A 39 -7.00 4.92 5.67
N HIS A 40 -5.90 4.32 6.12
CA HIS A 40 -5.44 4.48 7.51
C HIS A 40 -4.99 5.91 7.78
N PHE A 41 -4.23 6.52 6.87
CA PHE A 41 -3.79 7.91 7.01
C PHE A 41 -4.97 8.88 7.11
N ARG A 42 -5.98 8.73 6.27
CA ARG A 42 -7.19 9.56 6.30
C ARG A 42 -7.92 9.54 7.66
N GLN A 43 -7.74 8.46 8.42
CA GLN A 43 -8.37 8.30 9.74
C GLN A 43 -7.48 8.73 10.90
N THR A 44 -6.15 8.68 10.75
CA THR A 44 -5.22 8.73 11.89
C THR A 44 -4.03 9.68 11.70
N GLY A 45 -3.78 10.18 10.49
CA GLY A 45 -2.57 10.90 10.14
C GLY A 45 -1.32 10.01 10.01
N ARG A 46 -1.49 8.69 9.93
CA ARG A 46 -0.37 7.73 9.80
C ARG A 46 -0.68 6.66 8.77
N SER A 47 0.33 6.26 8.00
CA SER A 47 0.25 5.06 7.18
C SER A 47 0.40 3.79 8.06
N VAL A 48 0.14 2.63 7.49
CA VAL A 48 0.38 1.33 8.14
C VAL A 48 1.80 0.85 7.89
N THR A 49 2.25 0.94 6.62
CA THR A 49 3.52 0.37 6.17
C THR A 49 4.64 1.40 6.05
N GLY A 50 4.32 2.69 5.93
CA GLY A 50 5.30 3.77 5.74
C GLY A 50 5.90 3.83 4.34
N LEU A 51 5.34 3.13 3.36
CA LEU A 51 5.84 3.11 1.98
C LEU A 51 5.67 4.47 1.28
N GLU A 52 6.63 4.84 0.44
CA GLU A 52 6.46 5.91 -0.52
C GLU A 52 5.69 5.40 -1.74
N TYR A 53 4.69 6.17 -2.19
CA TYR A 53 3.92 5.85 -3.40
C TYR A 53 4.21 6.83 -4.52
N ARG A 54 4.33 6.30 -5.76
CA ARG A 54 4.56 7.08 -6.98
C ARG A 54 3.36 7.01 -7.91
N ALA A 55 3.10 8.12 -8.60
CA ALA A 55 2.00 8.22 -9.55
C ALA A 55 2.42 7.67 -10.92
N TRP A 56 2.00 6.44 -11.25
CA TRP A 56 2.19 5.85 -12.57
C TRP A 56 0.87 5.81 -13.35
N LYS A 57 0.95 5.63 -14.66
CA LYS A 57 -0.21 5.61 -15.57
C LYS A 57 -1.32 4.65 -15.15
N MET A 58 -0.96 3.48 -14.64
CA MET A 58 -1.93 2.48 -14.16
C MET A 58 -2.25 2.61 -12.66
N GLY A 59 -2.10 3.81 -12.09
CA GLY A 59 -2.40 4.12 -10.70
C GLY A 59 -1.16 4.12 -9.80
N PRO A 60 -1.35 4.30 -8.48
CA PRO A 60 -0.27 4.39 -7.51
C PRO A 60 0.53 3.09 -7.42
N VAL A 61 1.86 3.23 -7.24
CA VAL A 61 2.78 2.12 -7.04
C VAL A 61 3.68 2.38 -5.83
N PRO A 62 3.95 1.37 -4.97
CA PRO A 62 4.90 1.48 -3.86
C PRO A 62 6.33 1.45 -4.39
N ALA A 63 7.08 2.54 -4.20
CA ALA A 63 8.41 2.72 -4.79
C ALA A 63 9.39 1.62 -4.40
N GLU A 64 9.48 1.29 -3.12
CA GLU A 64 10.38 0.26 -2.60
C GLU A 64 10.06 -1.12 -3.20
N LEU A 65 8.79 -1.52 -3.23
CA LEU A 65 8.39 -2.81 -3.79
C LEU A 65 8.60 -2.89 -5.30
N VAL A 66 8.49 -1.77 -6.01
CA VAL A 66 8.83 -1.71 -7.44
C VAL A 66 10.30 -2.00 -7.66
N GLN A 67 11.18 -1.42 -6.84
CA GLN A 67 12.63 -1.59 -6.96
C GLN A 67 13.08 -3.03 -6.67
N GLU A 68 12.47 -3.70 -5.71
CA GLU A 68 12.82 -5.06 -5.32
C GLU A 68 12.00 -6.16 -6.02
N TRP A 69 11.04 -5.79 -6.89
CA TRP A 69 10.10 -6.77 -7.45
C TRP A 69 10.73 -7.89 -8.26
N ASP A 70 11.74 -7.57 -9.04
CA ASP A 70 12.41 -8.54 -9.91
C ASP A 70 13.53 -9.31 -9.16
N GLU A 71 14.03 -8.75 -8.05
CA GLU A 71 15.02 -9.35 -7.16
C GLU A 71 14.65 -9.00 -5.72
N LEU A 72 13.80 -9.83 -5.10
CA LEU A 72 13.31 -9.62 -3.74
C LEU A 72 14.46 -9.62 -2.73
N GLN A 73 14.45 -8.68 -1.78
CA GLN A 73 15.36 -8.70 -0.65
C GLN A 73 15.13 -9.97 0.19
N ASP A 74 16.17 -10.42 0.88
CA ASP A 74 16.22 -11.71 1.59
C ASP A 74 15.02 -11.93 2.53
N ASP A 75 14.61 -10.91 3.26
CA ASP A 75 13.48 -10.98 4.20
C ASP A 75 12.14 -11.18 3.48
N LEU A 76 11.90 -10.44 2.39
CA LEU A 76 10.71 -10.60 1.58
C LEU A 76 10.74 -11.90 0.77
N ALA A 77 11.91 -12.29 0.25
CA ALA A 77 12.11 -13.58 -0.43
C ALA A 77 11.91 -14.78 0.49
N ALA A 78 12.18 -14.63 1.79
CA ALA A 78 11.86 -15.63 2.79
C ALA A 78 10.35 -15.76 3.03
N ALA A 79 9.61 -14.65 2.94
CA ALA A 79 8.18 -14.58 3.24
C ALA A 79 7.28 -14.98 2.06
N ILE A 80 7.65 -14.62 0.83
CA ILE A 80 6.85 -14.87 -0.38
C ILE A 80 7.72 -15.42 -1.51
N ARG A 81 7.05 -15.91 -2.58
CA ARG A 81 7.64 -16.08 -3.91
C ARG A 81 6.72 -15.51 -4.97
N ILE A 82 7.30 -15.09 -6.08
CA ILE A 82 6.58 -14.64 -7.26
C ILE A 82 6.55 -15.79 -8.25
N GLU A 83 5.35 -16.29 -8.58
CA GLU A 83 5.15 -17.32 -9.60
C GLU A 83 4.68 -16.67 -10.90
N SER A 84 5.51 -16.77 -11.92
CA SER A 84 5.16 -16.35 -13.28
C SER A 84 4.44 -17.48 -14.01
N ARG A 85 3.28 -17.16 -14.61
CA ARG A 85 2.53 -18.08 -15.48
C ARG A 85 2.21 -17.42 -16.80
N PRO A 86 2.55 -18.03 -17.95
CA PRO A 86 2.16 -17.52 -19.24
C PRO A 86 0.62 -17.54 -19.37
N VAL A 87 0.04 -16.44 -19.83
CA VAL A 87 -1.35 -16.31 -20.25
C VAL A 87 -1.29 -15.82 -21.69
N ILE A 88 -2.23 -16.15 -22.54
CA ILE A 88 -2.22 -16.03 -24.01
C ILE A 88 -1.33 -14.89 -24.58
N ASP A 89 -1.42 -13.68 -24.01
CA ASP A 89 -0.71 -12.50 -24.50
C ASP A 89 0.19 -11.79 -23.46
N TYR A 90 0.30 -12.34 -22.22
CA TYR A 90 1.11 -11.73 -21.16
C TYR A 90 1.55 -12.75 -20.10
N GLU A 91 2.55 -12.39 -19.32
CA GLU A 91 2.98 -13.16 -18.17
C GLU A 91 2.27 -12.67 -16.91
N ARG A 92 1.52 -13.56 -16.28
CA ARG A 92 0.86 -13.27 -15.00
C ARG A 92 1.78 -13.63 -13.85
N GLN A 93 2.12 -12.64 -13.06
CA GLN A 93 2.89 -12.82 -11.83
C GLN A 93 1.94 -12.91 -10.63
N ASN A 94 1.98 -14.04 -9.91
CA ASN A 94 1.20 -14.24 -8.70
C ASN A 94 2.12 -14.23 -7.49
N VAL A 95 1.67 -13.55 -6.42
CA VAL A 95 2.33 -13.58 -5.11
C VAL A 95 1.84 -14.80 -4.35
N VAL A 96 2.77 -15.66 -3.94
CA VAL A 96 2.47 -16.88 -3.18
C VAL A 96 3.15 -16.80 -1.83
N PRO A 97 2.39 -16.87 -0.72
CA PRO A 97 2.96 -16.82 0.62
C PRO A 97 3.77 -18.08 0.92
N LYS A 98 4.87 -17.94 1.64
CA LYS A 98 5.73 -19.01 2.16
C LYS A 98 5.64 -19.11 3.68
N LEU A 99 5.20 -18.04 4.34
CA LEU A 99 5.01 -17.95 5.77
C LEU A 99 3.56 -17.64 6.12
N ASP A 100 3.18 -17.95 7.34
CA ASP A 100 1.91 -17.53 7.91
C ASP A 100 1.94 -16.05 8.29
N PHE A 101 0.77 -15.44 8.37
CA PHE A 101 0.60 -14.04 8.80
C PHE A 101 0.76 -13.93 10.33
N ASP A 102 1.58 -13.00 10.79
CA ASP A 102 1.73 -12.66 12.20
C ASP A 102 0.99 -11.33 12.53
N PRO A 103 -0.14 -11.38 13.25
CA PRO A 103 -0.90 -10.18 13.62
C PRO A 103 -0.21 -9.31 14.67
N SER A 104 0.84 -9.79 15.35
CA SER A 104 1.48 -9.09 16.48
C SER A 104 2.10 -7.74 16.11
N HIS A 105 2.40 -7.54 14.84
CA HIS A 105 2.95 -6.28 14.30
C HIS A 105 1.93 -5.16 14.19
N PHE A 106 0.62 -5.44 14.30
CA PHE A 106 -0.46 -4.50 14.02
C PHE A 106 -1.30 -4.16 15.24
N SER A 107 -1.80 -2.94 15.28
CA SER A 107 -2.86 -2.54 16.19
C SER A 107 -4.21 -3.17 15.78
N LYS A 108 -5.16 -3.21 16.72
CA LYS A 108 -6.53 -3.68 16.43
C LYS A 108 -7.22 -2.90 15.31
N ARG A 109 -6.89 -1.62 15.13
CA ARG A 109 -7.43 -0.78 14.05
C ARG A 109 -6.85 -1.21 12.70
N GLU A 110 -5.54 -1.38 12.64
CA GLU A 110 -4.85 -1.82 11.41
C GLU A 110 -5.32 -3.21 10.97
N LEU A 111 -5.50 -4.14 11.92
CA LEU A 111 -6.06 -5.47 11.63
C LEU A 111 -7.48 -5.40 11.03
N ARG A 112 -8.35 -4.56 11.59
CA ARG A 112 -9.69 -4.35 11.02
C ARG A 112 -9.63 -3.79 9.62
N LEU A 113 -8.74 -2.82 9.38
CA LEU A 113 -8.59 -2.21 8.06
C LEU A 113 -8.01 -3.20 7.03
N LEU A 114 -7.04 -4.03 7.42
CA LEU A 114 -6.54 -5.14 6.59
C LEU A 114 -7.69 -6.07 6.16
N ASP A 115 -8.54 -6.47 7.12
CA ASP A 115 -9.70 -7.33 6.86
C ASP A 115 -10.72 -6.65 5.94
N GLU A 116 -11.05 -5.38 6.19
CA GLU A 116 -11.96 -4.60 5.36
C GLU A 116 -11.47 -4.45 3.92
N VAL A 117 -10.19 -4.10 3.73
CA VAL A 117 -9.59 -3.94 2.40
C VAL A 117 -9.52 -5.30 1.69
N ALA A 118 -9.04 -6.34 2.36
CA ALA A 118 -8.96 -7.69 1.77
C ALA A 118 -10.35 -8.21 1.42
N GLY A 119 -11.34 -8.07 2.30
CA GLY A 119 -12.72 -8.50 2.08
C GLY A 119 -13.40 -7.78 0.93
N ARG A 120 -13.26 -6.45 0.87
CA ARG A 120 -13.83 -5.60 -0.21
C ARG A 120 -13.31 -5.97 -1.59
N TYR A 121 -12.04 -6.31 -1.70
CA TYR A 121 -11.38 -6.57 -2.98
C TYR A 121 -10.96 -8.03 -3.18
N ARG A 122 -11.48 -8.96 -2.37
CA ARG A 122 -11.10 -10.37 -2.37
C ARG A 122 -11.04 -10.96 -3.78
N ASP A 123 -12.12 -10.82 -4.53
CA ASP A 123 -12.30 -11.43 -5.86
C ASP A 123 -12.11 -10.41 -7.00
N THR A 124 -11.72 -9.17 -6.69
CA THR A 124 -11.51 -8.12 -7.67
C THR A 124 -10.25 -8.39 -8.49
N LEU A 125 -10.37 -8.42 -9.80
CA LEU A 125 -9.25 -8.63 -10.71
C LEU A 125 -8.39 -7.37 -10.85
N SER A 126 -7.12 -7.55 -11.22
CA SER A 126 -6.13 -6.46 -11.33
C SER A 126 -6.57 -5.27 -12.20
N GLY A 127 -7.24 -5.52 -13.33
CA GLY A 127 -7.77 -4.45 -14.19
C GLY A 127 -8.81 -3.59 -13.47
N LYS A 128 -9.71 -4.22 -12.70
CA LYS A 128 -10.70 -3.48 -11.89
C LYS A 128 -10.08 -2.74 -10.71
N MET A 129 -8.96 -3.22 -10.18
CA MET A 129 -8.23 -2.49 -9.13
C MET A 129 -7.64 -1.18 -9.65
N ILE A 130 -7.30 -1.08 -10.94
CA ILE A 130 -6.90 0.17 -11.57
C ILE A 130 -8.08 1.15 -11.54
N ASP A 131 -9.27 0.73 -11.99
CA ASP A 131 -10.48 1.56 -11.98
C ASP A 131 -10.81 2.07 -10.57
N VAL A 132 -10.66 1.22 -9.53
CA VAL A 132 -10.90 1.59 -8.12
C VAL A 132 -10.01 2.75 -7.70
N THR A 133 -8.72 2.70 -7.98
CA THR A 133 -7.78 3.75 -7.57
C THR A 133 -7.89 5.03 -8.43
N HIS A 134 -8.42 4.92 -9.64
CA HIS A 134 -8.70 6.07 -10.51
C HIS A 134 -10.05 6.72 -10.18
N ALA A 135 -11.06 5.94 -9.80
CA ALA A 135 -12.40 6.45 -9.47
C ALA A 135 -12.46 7.16 -8.11
N GLU A 136 -11.65 6.74 -7.15
CA GLU A 136 -11.48 7.50 -5.93
C GLU A 136 -10.75 8.81 -6.27
N ASN A 137 -11.47 9.87 -6.45
CA ASN A 137 -11.03 11.25 -6.70
C ASN A 137 -9.97 11.72 -5.65
N GLY A 138 -8.97 10.85 -5.47
CA GLY A 138 -8.05 10.79 -4.36
C GLY A 138 -6.68 11.36 -4.69
N ALA A 139 -5.75 11.04 -3.83
CA ALA A 139 -4.39 11.52 -3.86
C ALA A 139 -3.68 11.22 -5.19
N TRP A 140 -3.87 10.03 -5.77
CA TRP A 140 -3.28 9.67 -7.06
C TRP A 140 -3.76 10.59 -8.20
N THR A 141 -5.06 10.82 -8.32
CA THR A 141 -5.63 11.65 -9.39
C THR A 141 -5.11 13.08 -9.33
N LYS A 142 -4.99 13.64 -8.12
CA LYS A 142 -4.45 14.99 -7.90
C LYS A 142 -3.00 15.12 -8.35
N VAL A 143 -2.18 14.07 -8.13
CA VAL A 143 -0.77 14.08 -8.54
C VAL A 143 -0.60 13.72 -10.00
N TRP A 144 -1.34 12.72 -10.51
CA TRP A 144 -1.21 12.24 -11.89
C TRP A 144 -1.46 13.33 -12.94
N ALA A 145 -2.47 14.19 -12.73
CA ALA A 145 -2.76 15.36 -13.53
C ALA A 145 -2.64 15.10 -15.05
N ASN A 146 -3.35 14.09 -15.56
CA ASN A 146 -3.32 13.65 -16.98
C ASN A 146 -1.92 13.27 -17.50
N GLY A 147 -1.01 12.87 -16.63
CA GLY A 147 0.34 12.42 -16.98
C GLY A 147 1.46 13.40 -16.64
N GLU A 148 1.16 14.65 -16.34
CA GLU A 148 2.15 15.66 -15.96
C GLU A 148 2.88 15.30 -14.65
N GLY A 149 2.22 14.54 -13.77
CA GLY A 149 2.76 14.06 -12.52
C GLY A 149 3.32 12.63 -12.56
N ASN A 150 3.62 12.12 -13.78
CA ASN A 150 4.19 10.78 -13.88
C ASN A 150 5.47 10.64 -13.04
N ASP A 151 5.52 9.56 -12.25
CA ASP A 151 6.59 9.22 -11.31
C ASP A 151 6.82 10.22 -10.16
N ARG A 152 5.91 11.15 -9.92
CA ARG A 152 5.96 12.00 -8.73
C ARG A 152 5.48 11.24 -7.50
N ALA A 153 6.07 11.57 -6.35
CA ALA A 153 5.62 11.08 -5.05
C ALA A 153 4.18 11.55 -4.77
N ILE A 154 3.39 10.67 -4.16
CA ILE A 154 2.00 10.97 -3.76
C ILE A 154 1.99 11.25 -2.25
N PRO A 155 1.88 12.50 -1.80
CA PRO A 155 1.78 12.83 -0.39
C PRO A 155 0.53 12.21 0.25
N TYR A 156 0.70 11.64 1.44
CA TYR A 156 -0.41 11.04 2.19
C TYR A 156 -1.50 12.05 2.56
N GLU A 157 -1.13 13.30 2.79
CA GLU A 157 -2.03 14.40 3.15
C GLU A 157 -3.13 14.61 2.10
N LEU A 158 -2.84 14.26 0.85
CA LEU A 158 -3.82 14.34 -0.25
C LEU A 158 -4.95 13.31 -0.11
N ALA A 159 -4.82 12.31 0.77
CA ALA A 159 -5.89 11.37 1.09
C ALA A 159 -7.03 12.05 1.87
N VAL A 160 -6.75 13.14 2.56
CA VAL A 160 -7.74 13.85 3.36
C VAL A 160 -8.41 14.91 2.49
N ALA A 161 -9.72 14.78 2.29
CA ALA A 161 -10.50 15.72 1.50
C ALA A 161 -10.46 17.11 2.13
N ASP A 162 -10.54 18.17 1.30
CA ASP A 162 -10.43 19.55 1.78
C ASP A 162 -11.61 19.96 2.69
N ASP A 163 -12.76 19.33 2.50
CA ASP A 163 -13.99 19.51 3.28
C ASP A 163 -14.20 18.46 4.38
N ALA A 164 -13.23 17.59 4.61
CA ALA A 164 -13.35 16.55 5.64
C ALA A 164 -13.43 17.18 7.04
N PRO A 165 -14.44 16.83 7.86
CA PRO A 165 -14.64 17.45 9.18
C PRO A 165 -13.49 17.19 10.16
N ASN A 166 -12.70 16.14 9.94
CA ASN A 166 -11.55 15.78 10.76
C ASN A 166 -10.20 16.18 10.13
N ARG A 167 -10.20 16.96 9.03
CA ARG A 167 -8.98 17.30 8.29
C ARG A 167 -7.90 17.90 9.17
N GLU A 168 -8.25 18.95 9.92
CA GLU A 168 -7.28 19.65 10.79
C GLU A 168 -6.64 18.72 11.82
N SER A 169 -7.44 17.92 12.50
CA SER A 169 -6.96 16.98 13.52
C SER A 169 -6.09 15.87 12.92
N VAL A 170 -6.41 15.37 11.74
CA VAL A 170 -5.62 14.35 11.05
C VAL A 170 -4.27 14.91 10.59
N LEU A 171 -4.26 16.11 9.98
CA LEU A 171 -3.02 16.75 9.54
C LEU A 171 -2.12 17.16 10.71
N GLN A 172 -2.71 17.63 11.83
CA GLN A 172 -1.95 17.90 13.04
C GLN A 172 -1.32 16.62 13.60
N ALA A 173 -2.08 15.52 13.69
CA ALA A 173 -1.54 14.23 14.14
C ALA A 173 -0.41 13.72 13.23
N ALA A 174 -0.50 13.96 11.91
CA ALA A 174 0.56 13.61 10.97
C ALA A 174 1.83 14.43 11.21
N ALA A 175 1.70 15.74 11.41
CA ALA A 175 2.83 16.64 11.70
C ALA A 175 3.51 16.28 13.03
N ASP A 176 2.73 15.99 14.08
CA ASP A 176 3.26 15.58 15.38
C ASP A 176 4.03 14.26 15.28
N TYR A 177 3.51 13.31 14.48
CA TYR A 177 4.18 12.03 14.27
C TYR A 177 5.49 12.18 13.49
N ALA A 178 5.49 12.97 12.43
CA ALA A 178 6.70 13.27 11.66
C ALA A 178 7.78 13.94 12.51
N ALA A 179 7.40 14.85 13.42
CA ALA A 179 8.33 15.46 14.35
C ALA A 179 8.96 14.45 15.33
N ILE A 180 8.16 13.47 15.80
CA ILE A 180 8.67 12.39 16.67
C ILE A 180 9.64 11.49 15.91
N GLU A 181 9.32 11.10 14.66
CA GLU A 181 10.21 10.28 13.82
C GLU A 181 11.54 10.99 13.56
N ALA A 182 11.49 12.28 13.20
CA ALA A 182 12.69 13.08 12.98
C ALA A 182 13.58 13.18 14.24
N ALA A 183 12.97 13.35 15.42
CA ALA A 183 13.70 13.40 16.68
C ALA A 183 14.34 12.05 17.08
N GLN A 184 13.80 10.91 16.61
CA GLN A 184 14.34 9.58 16.88
C GLN A 184 15.43 9.16 15.89
N ALA A 185 15.53 9.84 14.74
CA ALA A 185 16.53 9.60 13.71
C ALA A 185 17.80 10.44 13.88
N ALA A 186 17.76 11.50 14.72
CA ALA A 186 18.87 12.38 15.06
C ALA A 186 19.71 11.85 16.20
#